data_bdee4be6a06d0b42bd1b68dba82cadca
#
_entry.id   bdee4be6a06d0b42bd1b68dba82cadca
#
_cell.length_a   1.000
_cell.length_b   1.000
_cell.length_c   1.000
_cell.angle_alpha   90.00
_cell.angle_beta   90.00
_cell.angle_gamma   90.00
#
_symmetry.space_group_name_H-M   'P 1'
#
loop_
_entity.id
_entity.type
_entity.pdbx_description
1 polymer ?
#
loop_
_entity_poly.entity_id
_entity_poly.type
_entity_poly.pdbx_seq_one_letter_code
_entity_poly.pdbx_strand_id
1 'polypeptide(L)'
;MPPRTWKSALVSQIFPARAMGINPRIQFMLASYSPDLAKEFSNKAKRYVTSERHTAIFWETHLSQAQAQEWENTMWWKFVATSVGWVATGKWANILIVDDVVKNAEEASSPTYRNKVREWYTQVLSTRKQNDKSATIICMTRWHVDDLVGRIQKLEEQMKLEWIEYEPFKLLNIKWLIENPNYTGTGNYEDKWQSFRPERFSVNSLRRIQMQDPRGFEALYMQDPIGAMGWLLNPDDLLPIRLSDIDNEESKRDLELGIAIDPALSSNAKSCDTAIIMIWRRISTWHLYILDVCADTFPPTIAINYMYLMINRREAMWFHLRFIACEDVGQFNAWMVEFWNLLNESQTATWRRDWLYHYKPRGKWNKLDRITYNLEPAISWKQTYLNENIRADYKTKLLTQILEFPNSEKVDVVDALAQWVEVWRNIPKSFPGQTVEYVQKTEPGEPVSNKYQELQQTIHGIII
;
A
#
# COMPACT_ATOMS: atom_id res chain seq x y z
N MET A 1 17.80 8.58 4.11
CA MET A 1 18.11 10.04 3.93
C MET A 1 17.44 10.56 2.66
N PRO A 2 16.89 11.79 2.68
CA PRO A 2 16.16 12.36 1.55
C PRO A 2 17.04 12.58 0.31
N PRO A 3 16.42 12.78 -0.88
CA PRO A 3 17.16 13.15 -2.07
C PRO A 3 17.86 14.50 -1.90
N ARG A 4 18.99 14.68 -2.58
CA ARG A 4 19.79 15.93 -2.59
C ARG A 4 20.37 16.37 -1.24
N THR A 5 20.55 15.47 -0.29
CA THR A 5 21.19 15.70 1.03
C THR A 5 22.67 15.30 1.08
N TRP A 6 23.33 15.09 -0.08
CA TRP A 6 24.73 14.68 -0.18
C TRP A 6 25.03 13.28 0.35
N LYS A 7 24.01 12.43 0.56
CA LYS A 7 24.15 11.09 1.12
C LYS A 7 25.22 10.24 0.43
N SER A 8 25.09 10.08 -0.90
CA SER A 8 26.04 9.29 -1.70
C SER A 8 27.44 9.92 -1.76
N ALA A 9 27.53 11.26 -1.77
CA ALA A 9 28.83 11.94 -1.72
C ALA A 9 29.56 11.64 -0.41
N LEU A 10 28.86 11.68 0.71
CA LEU A 10 29.42 11.41 2.03
C LEU A 10 29.76 9.93 2.19
N VAL A 11 28.79 9.04 1.92
CA VAL A 11 28.90 7.61 2.25
C VAL A 11 29.68 6.82 1.21
N SER A 12 29.46 7.11 -0.07
CA SER A 12 30.00 6.30 -1.17
C SER A 12 31.27 6.87 -1.82
N GLN A 13 31.64 8.12 -1.48
CA GLN A 13 32.78 8.79 -2.10
C GLN A 13 33.81 9.27 -1.05
N ILE A 14 33.40 10.16 -0.13
CA ILE A 14 34.32 10.79 0.82
C ILE A 14 34.71 9.84 1.96
N PHE A 15 33.71 9.13 2.53
CA PHE A 15 33.98 8.20 3.62
C PHE A 15 34.99 7.09 3.23
N PRO A 16 34.84 6.38 2.09
CA PRO A 16 35.86 5.43 1.66
C PRO A 16 37.24 6.05 1.56
N ALA A 17 37.36 7.22 0.92
CA ALA A 17 38.66 7.89 0.76
C ALA A 17 39.30 8.21 2.11
N ARG A 18 38.52 8.74 3.07
CA ARG A 18 39.00 9.02 4.43
C ARG A 18 39.42 7.74 5.16
N ALA A 19 38.60 6.70 5.10
CA ALA A 19 38.87 5.45 5.80
C ALA A 19 40.15 4.77 5.27
N MET A 20 40.36 4.85 3.98
CA MET A 20 41.58 4.37 3.31
C MET A 20 42.80 5.19 3.72
N GLY A 21 42.64 6.50 3.88
CA GLY A 21 43.72 7.34 4.39
C GLY A 21 44.14 6.95 5.81
N ILE A 22 43.22 6.53 6.65
CA ILE A 22 43.47 6.08 8.03
C ILE A 22 44.04 4.65 8.05
N ASN A 23 43.48 3.75 7.27
CA ASN A 23 43.87 2.36 7.19
C ASN A 23 44.06 1.90 5.72
N PRO A 24 45.28 1.82 5.22
CA PRO A 24 45.56 1.49 3.82
C PRO A 24 45.35 0.02 3.46
N ARG A 25 44.89 -0.81 4.39
CA ARG A 25 44.61 -2.23 4.15
C ARG A 25 43.10 -2.53 4.11
N ILE A 26 42.24 -1.50 4.28
CA ILE A 26 40.79 -1.69 4.31
C ILE A 26 40.25 -1.96 2.91
N GLN A 27 39.33 -2.89 2.80
CA GLN A 27 38.69 -3.24 1.54
C GLN A 27 37.19 -2.83 1.55
N PHE A 28 36.76 -2.22 0.43
CA PHE A 28 35.39 -1.76 0.24
C PHE A 28 34.70 -2.52 -0.89
N MET A 29 33.42 -2.80 -0.68
CA MET A 29 32.53 -3.19 -1.76
C MET A 29 31.32 -2.26 -1.76
N LEU A 30 31.14 -1.54 -2.87
CA LEU A 30 30.05 -0.59 -3.06
C LEU A 30 29.03 -1.19 -4.04
N ALA A 31 27.77 -1.17 -3.66
CA ALA A 31 26.67 -1.63 -4.50
C ALA A 31 25.60 -0.53 -4.68
N SER A 32 25.07 -0.43 -5.89
CA SER A 32 23.96 0.47 -6.23
C SER A 32 22.94 -0.23 -7.14
N TYR A 33 21.84 0.47 -7.53
CA TYR A 33 20.84 -0.12 -8.42
C TYR A 33 21.37 -0.40 -9.82
N SER A 34 22.38 0.32 -10.29
CA SER A 34 22.99 0.10 -11.61
C SER A 34 24.52 0.04 -11.58
N PRO A 35 25.13 -0.72 -12.51
CA PRO A 35 26.59 -0.77 -12.63
C PRO A 35 27.22 0.59 -12.93
N ASP A 36 26.55 1.42 -13.74
CA ASP A 36 27.11 2.70 -14.15
C ASP A 36 27.15 3.71 -13.00
N LEU A 37 26.12 3.74 -12.15
CA LEU A 37 26.12 4.57 -10.95
C LEU A 37 27.19 4.11 -9.95
N ALA A 38 27.34 2.79 -9.76
CA ALA A 38 28.37 2.25 -8.90
C ALA A 38 29.79 2.60 -9.41
N LYS A 39 30.03 2.55 -10.72
CA LYS A 39 31.28 3.00 -11.35
C LYS A 39 31.51 4.51 -11.18
N GLU A 40 30.46 5.32 -11.29
CA GLU A 40 30.56 6.76 -11.07
C GLU A 40 31.03 7.08 -9.65
N PHE A 41 30.42 6.44 -8.64
CA PHE A 41 30.83 6.61 -7.25
C PHE A 41 32.25 6.11 -7.00
N SER A 42 32.61 4.97 -7.56
CA SER A 42 33.97 4.41 -7.52
C SER A 42 35.01 5.38 -8.08
N ASN A 43 34.74 5.95 -9.26
CA ASN A 43 35.64 6.93 -9.89
C ASN A 43 35.78 8.21 -9.06
N LYS A 44 34.70 8.68 -8.42
CA LYS A 44 34.76 9.83 -7.53
C LYS A 44 35.55 9.54 -6.27
N ALA A 45 35.34 8.38 -5.62
CA ALA A 45 36.13 7.95 -4.48
C ALA A 45 37.63 7.86 -4.84
N LYS A 46 37.93 7.27 -6.00
CA LYS A 46 39.29 7.18 -6.52
C LYS A 46 39.97 8.54 -6.68
N ARG A 47 39.26 9.52 -7.28
CA ARG A 47 39.75 10.92 -7.41
C ARG A 47 40.05 11.56 -6.06
N TYR A 48 39.25 11.31 -5.03
CA TYR A 48 39.56 11.82 -3.69
C TYR A 48 40.82 11.21 -3.12
N VAL A 49 41.01 9.89 -3.22
CA VAL A 49 42.19 9.17 -2.72
C VAL A 49 43.49 9.61 -3.41
N THR A 50 43.42 9.91 -4.71
CA THR A 50 44.59 10.34 -5.50
C THR A 50 44.73 11.87 -5.56
N SER A 51 43.99 12.64 -4.79
CA SER A 51 44.07 14.07 -4.78
C SER A 51 45.23 14.59 -3.93
N GLU A 52 45.83 15.73 -4.31
CA GLU A 52 46.86 16.43 -3.53
C GLU A 52 46.44 16.68 -2.08
N ARG A 53 45.15 17.01 -1.84
CA ARG A 53 44.64 17.19 -0.48
C ARG A 53 44.66 15.93 0.35
N HIS A 54 44.37 14.79 -0.26
CA HIS A 54 44.45 13.50 0.44
C HIS A 54 45.88 13.17 0.78
N THR A 55 46.79 13.32 -0.17
CA THR A 55 48.23 13.11 0.02
C THR A 55 48.82 14.00 1.09
N ALA A 56 48.38 15.29 1.16
CA ALA A 56 48.85 16.21 2.19
C ALA A 56 48.37 15.86 3.60
N ILE A 57 47.23 15.14 3.75
CA ILE A 57 46.67 14.77 5.06
C ILE A 57 47.14 13.39 5.53
N PHE A 58 47.22 12.46 4.59
CA PHE A 58 47.50 11.05 4.92
C PHE A 58 48.87 10.62 4.36
N TRP A 59 48.92 10.12 3.12
CA TRP A 59 50.10 9.69 2.38
C TRP A 59 49.76 9.61 0.88
N GLU A 60 50.80 9.54 0.07
CA GLU A 60 50.65 9.31 -1.35
C GLU A 60 50.13 7.90 -1.63
N THR A 61 49.01 7.81 -2.35
CA THR A 61 48.40 6.54 -2.70
C THR A 61 48.77 6.15 -4.14
N HIS A 62 49.59 5.12 -4.28
CA HIS A 62 49.90 4.54 -5.57
C HIS A 62 48.91 3.41 -5.89
N LEU A 63 48.28 3.50 -7.06
CA LEU A 63 47.34 2.48 -7.53
C LEU A 63 48.10 1.43 -8.35
N SER A 64 47.97 0.16 -7.93
CA SER A 64 48.47 -1.00 -8.70
C SER A 64 47.49 -1.39 -9.81
N GLN A 65 46.18 -1.16 -9.61
CA GLN A 65 45.12 -1.37 -10.57
C GLN A 65 44.14 -0.19 -10.51
N ALA A 66 43.67 0.34 -11.64
CA ALA A 66 42.89 1.57 -11.70
C ALA A 66 41.66 1.50 -12.60
N GLN A 67 40.99 0.33 -12.71
CA GLN A 67 39.75 0.19 -13.46
C GLN A 67 38.57 0.91 -12.75
N ALA A 68 37.52 1.24 -13.48
CA ALA A 68 36.35 1.95 -12.90
C ALA A 68 35.54 1.07 -11.93
N GLN A 69 35.47 -0.23 -12.19
CA GLN A 69 34.77 -1.20 -11.35
C GLN A 69 35.59 -1.70 -10.18
N GLU A 70 36.92 -1.75 -10.37
CA GLU A 70 37.83 -2.31 -9.38
C GLU A 70 39.15 -1.57 -9.44
N TRP A 71 39.62 -1.11 -8.31
CA TRP A 71 40.95 -0.51 -8.18
C TRP A 71 41.56 -0.89 -6.84
N GLU A 72 42.91 -0.94 -6.86
CA GLU A 72 43.69 -1.47 -5.78
C GLU A 72 44.93 -0.60 -5.60
N ASN A 73 45.40 -0.44 -4.37
CA ASN A 73 46.67 0.20 -4.08
C ASN A 73 47.79 -0.82 -3.87
N THR A 74 49.04 -0.32 -3.83
CA THR A 74 50.24 -1.15 -3.58
C THR A 74 50.29 -1.71 -2.15
N MET A 75 49.38 -1.32 -1.25
CA MET A 75 49.26 -1.78 0.14
C MET A 75 48.17 -2.85 0.33
N TRP A 76 47.68 -3.44 -0.78
CA TRP A 76 46.69 -4.52 -0.83
C TRP A 76 45.25 -4.05 -0.46
N TRP A 77 45.00 -2.77 -0.55
CA TRP A 77 43.68 -2.22 -0.37
C TRP A 77 42.90 -2.29 -1.70
N LYS A 78 41.60 -2.60 -1.59
CA LYS A 78 40.75 -2.81 -2.76
C LYS A 78 39.41 -2.12 -2.64
N PHE A 79 38.98 -1.53 -3.72
CA PHE A 79 37.61 -1.00 -3.87
C PHE A 79 36.94 -1.72 -5.04
N VAL A 80 35.79 -2.33 -4.77
CA VAL A 80 34.97 -3.06 -5.76
C VAL A 80 33.62 -2.39 -5.89
N ALA A 81 33.25 -1.98 -7.10
CA ALA A 81 31.92 -1.46 -7.43
C ALA A 81 31.08 -2.56 -8.09
N THR A 82 29.87 -2.78 -7.58
CA THR A 82 28.92 -3.79 -8.06
C THR A 82 27.49 -3.23 -8.13
N SER A 83 26.52 -4.05 -8.51
CA SER A 83 25.11 -3.64 -8.56
C SER A 83 24.18 -4.77 -8.19
N VAL A 84 22.89 -4.44 -7.95
CA VAL A 84 21.85 -5.43 -7.68
C VAL A 84 21.78 -6.46 -8.83
N GLY A 85 21.88 -7.73 -8.47
CA GLY A 85 21.87 -8.85 -9.43
C GLY A 85 23.23 -9.21 -10.03
N TRP A 86 24.29 -8.45 -9.73
CA TRP A 86 25.65 -8.83 -10.13
C TRP A 86 26.31 -9.73 -9.08
N VAL A 87 27.02 -10.75 -9.56
CA VAL A 87 27.68 -11.73 -8.71
C VAL A 87 29.14 -11.30 -8.52
N ALA A 88 29.46 -10.85 -7.30
CA ALA A 88 30.84 -10.53 -6.91
C ALA A 88 31.57 -11.78 -6.37
N THR A 89 31.65 -12.86 -7.18
CA THR A 89 32.30 -14.11 -6.77
C THR A 89 33.80 -13.91 -6.50
N GLY A 90 34.29 -14.58 -5.45
CA GLY A 90 35.71 -14.57 -5.10
C GLY A 90 36.25 -13.26 -4.52
N LYS A 91 35.35 -12.28 -4.22
CA LYS A 91 35.71 -10.99 -3.62
C LYS A 91 35.10 -10.85 -2.24
N TRP A 92 35.80 -10.19 -1.35
CA TRP A 92 35.35 -9.90 0.01
C TRP A 92 35.69 -8.45 0.39
N ALA A 93 35.11 -7.96 1.46
CA ALA A 93 35.37 -6.61 1.95
C ALA A 93 35.23 -6.50 3.47
N ASN A 94 35.95 -5.54 4.04
CA ASN A 94 35.79 -5.13 5.43
C ASN A 94 34.55 -4.24 5.62
N ILE A 95 34.23 -3.43 4.59
CA ILE A 95 33.08 -2.54 4.61
C ILE A 95 32.25 -2.74 3.34
N LEU A 96 31.00 -3.11 3.51
CA LEU A 96 29.99 -3.16 2.47
C LEU A 96 29.20 -1.85 2.48
N ILE A 97 29.06 -1.21 1.33
CA ILE A 97 28.24 -0.01 1.15
C ILE A 97 27.13 -0.33 0.16
N VAL A 98 25.90 -0.15 0.60
CA VAL A 98 24.68 -0.29 -0.22
C VAL A 98 24.10 1.11 -0.40
N ASP A 99 24.20 1.67 -1.61
CA ASP A 99 23.76 3.03 -1.89
C ASP A 99 22.72 3.07 -3.01
N ASP A 100 21.49 3.48 -2.66
CA ASP A 100 20.32 3.59 -3.55
C ASP A 100 20.13 2.36 -4.45
N VAL A 101 19.69 1.23 -3.87
CA VAL A 101 19.43 -0.04 -4.59
C VAL A 101 18.10 -0.10 -5.32
N VAL A 102 17.29 0.95 -5.24
CA VAL A 102 16.01 1.12 -5.92
C VAL A 102 16.07 2.41 -6.73
N LYS A 103 15.73 2.33 -8.02
CA LYS A 103 15.88 3.45 -8.96
C LYS A 103 14.74 4.45 -8.87
N ASN A 104 13.50 3.97 -8.78
CA ASN A 104 12.29 4.79 -8.89
C ASN A 104 11.10 4.16 -8.13
N ALA A 105 9.97 4.86 -8.13
CA ALA A 105 8.74 4.41 -7.48
C ALA A 105 8.17 3.12 -8.09
N GLU A 106 8.32 2.90 -9.39
CA GLU A 106 7.84 1.69 -10.09
C GLU A 106 8.56 0.44 -9.56
N GLU A 107 9.90 0.47 -9.51
CA GLU A 107 10.70 -0.62 -8.93
C GLU A 107 10.37 -0.82 -7.44
N ALA A 108 10.22 0.27 -6.70
CA ALA A 108 9.86 0.23 -5.27
C ALA A 108 8.51 -0.42 -5.03
N SER A 109 7.53 -0.16 -5.88
CA SER A 109 6.18 -0.72 -5.78
C SER A 109 6.10 -2.19 -6.19
N SER A 110 7.10 -2.69 -6.95
CA SER A 110 7.14 -4.08 -7.41
C SER A 110 7.57 -5.05 -6.31
N PRO A 111 6.70 -5.97 -5.83
CA PRO A 111 7.08 -7.00 -4.86
C PRO A 111 8.22 -7.89 -5.39
N THR A 112 8.20 -8.20 -6.69
CA THR A 112 9.23 -9.01 -7.34
C THR A 112 10.60 -8.33 -7.25
N TYR A 113 10.67 -7.01 -7.50
CA TYR A 113 11.93 -6.28 -7.40
C TYR A 113 12.41 -6.18 -5.94
N ARG A 114 11.53 -5.90 -4.98
CA ARG A 114 11.87 -5.89 -3.54
C ARG A 114 12.41 -7.24 -3.08
N ASN A 115 11.80 -8.35 -3.53
CA ASN A 115 12.31 -9.70 -3.24
C ASN A 115 13.69 -9.93 -3.86
N LYS A 116 13.90 -9.53 -5.12
CA LYS A 116 15.19 -9.60 -5.79
C LYS A 116 16.29 -8.84 -5.01
N VAL A 117 15.99 -7.63 -4.55
CA VAL A 117 16.94 -6.83 -3.74
C VAL A 117 17.27 -7.54 -2.42
N ARG A 118 16.25 -8.07 -1.71
CA ARG A 118 16.45 -8.82 -0.47
C ARG A 118 17.32 -10.05 -0.69
N GLU A 119 16.95 -10.90 -1.66
CA GLU A 119 17.70 -12.13 -1.96
C GLU A 119 19.14 -11.84 -2.35
N TRP A 120 19.34 -10.86 -3.21
CA TRP A 120 20.68 -10.41 -3.58
C TRP A 120 21.47 -9.91 -2.36
N TYR A 121 20.85 -9.13 -1.48
CA TYR A 121 21.50 -8.65 -0.26
C TYR A 121 21.89 -9.82 0.66
N THR A 122 20.96 -10.73 0.93
CA THR A 122 21.17 -11.84 1.89
C THR A 122 22.05 -12.94 1.35
N GLN A 123 21.90 -13.32 0.08
CA GLN A 123 22.60 -14.49 -0.50
C GLN A 123 23.91 -14.13 -1.21
N VAL A 124 24.02 -12.88 -1.69
CA VAL A 124 25.19 -12.46 -2.47
C VAL A 124 26.03 -11.46 -1.69
N LEU A 125 25.49 -10.29 -1.33
CA LEU A 125 26.30 -9.20 -0.80
C LEU A 125 26.78 -9.47 0.63
N SER A 126 25.91 -9.87 1.54
CA SER A 126 26.28 -10.10 2.96
C SER A 126 27.27 -11.25 3.13
N THR A 127 27.29 -12.22 2.20
CA THR A 127 28.29 -13.29 2.18
C THR A 127 29.69 -12.81 1.77
N ARG A 128 29.83 -11.55 1.38
CA ARG A 128 31.12 -10.93 1.03
C ARG A 128 31.82 -10.26 2.21
N LYS A 129 31.23 -10.30 3.39
CA LYS A 129 31.94 -9.91 4.62
C LYS A 129 33.16 -10.77 4.84
N GLN A 130 34.29 -10.14 5.17
CA GLN A 130 35.54 -10.85 5.44
C GLN A 130 35.43 -11.66 6.73
N ASN A 131 34.77 -11.11 7.75
CA ASN A 131 34.63 -11.71 9.07
C ASN A 131 33.50 -10.96 9.85
N ASP A 132 33.26 -11.36 11.08
CA ASP A 132 32.21 -10.77 11.94
C ASP A 132 32.44 -9.28 12.28
N LYS A 133 33.69 -8.79 12.17
CA LYS A 133 34.03 -7.38 12.37
C LYS A 133 33.78 -6.52 11.13
N SER A 134 33.38 -7.12 10.03
CA SER A 134 33.07 -6.39 8.79
C SER A 134 31.79 -5.60 8.94
N ALA A 135 31.84 -4.30 8.61
CA ALA A 135 30.71 -3.39 8.72
C ALA A 135 29.85 -3.36 7.45
N THR A 136 28.58 -3.06 7.60
CA THR A 136 27.66 -2.77 6.49
C THR A 136 27.03 -1.39 6.69
N ILE A 137 27.08 -0.57 5.65
CA ILE A 137 26.42 0.75 5.61
C ILE A 137 25.35 0.70 4.52
N ILE A 138 24.09 0.93 4.89
CA ILE A 138 22.98 1.02 3.95
C ILE A 138 22.54 2.47 3.88
N CYS A 139 22.70 3.07 2.75
CA CYS A 139 22.33 4.46 2.46
C CYS A 139 21.31 4.48 1.35
N MET A 140 20.06 4.82 1.66
CA MET A 140 18.99 4.84 0.65
C MET A 140 17.92 5.86 1.00
N THR A 141 17.15 6.22 0.00
CA THR A 141 15.87 6.92 0.16
C THR A 141 14.77 5.90 0.42
N ARG A 142 13.90 6.17 1.37
CA ARG A 142 12.78 5.26 1.70
C ARG A 142 11.65 5.46 0.70
N TRP A 143 11.42 4.48 -0.15
CA TRP A 143 10.35 4.50 -1.14
C TRP A 143 9.13 3.70 -0.69
N HIS A 144 9.34 2.67 0.12
CA HIS A 144 8.32 1.69 0.48
C HIS A 144 8.59 1.12 1.87
N VAL A 145 7.53 0.80 2.63
CA VAL A 145 7.67 0.21 3.97
C VAL A 145 8.41 -1.13 3.94
N ASP A 146 8.15 -1.94 2.91
CA ASP A 146 8.77 -3.25 2.69
C ASP A 146 10.03 -3.15 1.81
N ASP A 147 10.79 -2.05 1.90
CA ASP A 147 12.10 -1.92 1.28
C ASP A 147 13.19 -2.68 2.07
N LEU A 148 14.42 -2.67 1.58
CA LEU A 148 15.51 -3.37 2.24
C LEU A 148 15.66 -2.98 3.72
N VAL A 149 15.56 -1.69 4.05
CA VAL A 149 15.67 -1.21 5.44
C VAL A 149 14.48 -1.67 6.27
N GLY A 150 13.24 -1.59 5.76
CA GLY A 150 12.06 -2.07 6.45
C GLY A 150 12.11 -3.57 6.75
N ARG A 151 12.63 -4.37 5.81
CA ARG A 151 12.81 -5.82 6.02
C ARG A 151 13.89 -6.13 7.04
N ILE A 152 14.97 -5.36 7.08
CA ILE A 152 16.01 -5.52 8.12
C ILE A 152 15.42 -5.18 9.48
N GLN A 153 14.68 -4.08 9.61
CA GLN A 153 14.03 -3.70 10.86
C GLN A 153 13.06 -4.78 11.38
N LYS A 154 12.22 -5.33 10.49
CA LYS A 154 11.33 -6.46 10.84
C LYS A 154 12.11 -7.70 11.31
N LEU A 155 13.21 -8.02 10.66
CA LEU A 155 14.07 -9.13 11.06
C LEU A 155 14.69 -8.89 12.44
N GLU A 156 15.14 -7.68 12.73
CA GLU A 156 15.69 -7.30 14.04
C GLU A 156 14.64 -7.37 15.14
N GLU A 157 13.41 -6.92 14.86
CA GLU A 157 12.28 -7.07 15.78
C GLU A 157 11.98 -8.54 16.07
N GLN A 158 11.98 -9.40 15.06
CA GLN A 158 11.78 -10.83 15.22
C GLN A 158 12.92 -11.46 16.03
N MET A 159 14.18 -11.16 15.75
CA MET A 159 15.33 -11.66 16.50
C MET A 159 15.24 -11.25 17.99
N LYS A 160 14.79 -10.03 18.26
CA LYS A 160 14.56 -9.54 19.63
C LYS A 160 13.47 -10.33 20.34
N LEU A 161 12.36 -10.65 19.65
CA LEU A 161 11.26 -11.46 20.21
C LEU A 161 11.69 -12.89 20.48
N GLU A 162 12.55 -13.45 19.64
CA GLU A 162 13.06 -14.82 19.75
C GLU A 162 14.31 -14.92 20.65
N TRP A 163 14.73 -13.82 21.29
CA TRP A 163 15.91 -13.75 22.17
C TRP A 163 17.21 -14.17 21.50
N ILE A 164 17.30 -13.95 20.15
CA ILE A 164 18.52 -14.19 19.38
C ILE A 164 19.48 -13.02 19.60
N GLU A 165 20.72 -13.31 20.03
CA GLU A 165 21.74 -12.28 20.16
C GLU A 165 22.18 -11.78 18.78
N TYR A 166 22.12 -10.47 18.56
CA TYR A 166 22.54 -9.82 17.33
C TYR A 166 23.04 -8.39 17.59
N GLU A 167 23.86 -7.88 16.67
CA GLU A 167 24.28 -6.48 16.68
C GLU A 167 23.33 -5.65 15.80
N PRO A 168 22.49 -4.77 16.38
CA PRO A 168 21.48 -4.05 15.62
C PRO A 168 22.11 -2.95 14.76
N PHE A 169 21.48 -2.69 13.61
CA PHE A 169 21.81 -1.54 12.78
C PHE A 169 21.48 -0.23 13.52
N LYS A 170 22.40 0.71 13.49
CA LYS A 170 22.14 2.08 13.96
C LYS A 170 21.41 2.86 12.86
N LEU A 171 20.14 3.15 13.10
CA LEU A 171 19.32 3.91 12.16
C LEU A 171 19.56 5.41 12.29
N LEU A 172 20.00 6.05 11.19
CA LEU A 172 20.05 7.51 11.07
C LEU A 172 18.96 7.97 10.10
N ASN A 173 17.85 8.44 10.64
CA ASN A 173 16.73 9.00 9.86
C ASN A 173 16.82 10.53 9.82
N ILE A 174 17.16 11.08 8.64
CA ILE A 174 17.22 12.53 8.40
C ILE A 174 16.00 12.93 7.57
N LYS A 175 15.24 13.89 8.05
CA LYS A 175 14.04 14.45 7.40
C LYS A 175 14.33 15.84 6.85
N TRP A 176 13.65 16.25 5.77
CA TRP A 176 13.75 17.61 5.25
C TRP A 176 13.02 18.64 6.12
N LEU A 177 11.86 18.27 6.68
CA LEU A 177 11.17 19.10 7.67
C LEU A 177 11.38 18.54 9.06
N ILE A 178 11.74 19.38 9.99
CA ILE A 178 11.94 19.09 11.41
C ILE A 178 10.93 19.94 12.16
N GLU A 179 10.21 19.36 13.09
CA GLU A 179 9.29 20.11 13.93
C GLU A 179 10.06 21.13 14.79
N ASN A 180 9.58 22.36 14.81
CA ASN A 180 10.17 23.41 15.60
C ASN A 180 9.94 23.12 17.09
N PRO A 181 10.98 22.92 17.89
CA PRO A 181 10.83 22.58 19.31
C PRO A 181 10.15 23.69 20.13
N ASN A 182 10.10 24.91 19.60
CA ASN A 182 9.46 26.05 20.24
C ASN A 182 8.01 26.29 19.75
N TYR A 183 7.45 25.38 18.94
CA TYR A 183 6.09 25.53 18.45
C TYR A 183 5.08 25.25 19.55
N THR A 184 4.20 26.21 19.82
CA THR A 184 3.22 26.17 20.93
C THR A 184 1.84 25.64 20.55
N GLY A 185 1.70 25.09 19.33
CA GLY A 185 0.41 24.59 18.82
C GLY A 185 -0.45 25.64 18.12
N THR A 186 -0.04 26.92 18.13
CA THR A 186 -0.71 28.03 17.46
C THR A 186 0.26 28.69 16.48
N GLY A 187 -0.20 29.07 15.30
CA GLY A 187 0.62 29.72 14.27
C GLY A 187 0.49 29.08 12.89
N ASN A 188 1.29 29.55 11.95
CA ASN A 188 1.29 29.09 10.58
C ASN A 188 2.13 27.82 10.40
N TYR A 189 2.06 27.23 9.21
CA TYR A 189 2.87 26.05 8.85
C TYR A 189 4.38 26.30 9.01
N GLU A 190 4.84 27.50 8.69
CA GLU A 190 6.24 27.89 8.82
C GLU A 190 6.69 28.04 10.28
N ASP A 191 5.78 28.33 11.19
CA ASP A 191 6.09 28.40 12.63
C ASP A 191 6.27 26.99 13.19
N LYS A 192 5.52 26.00 12.66
CA LYS A 192 5.59 24.62 13.07
C LYS A 192 6.84 23.89 12.54
N TRP A 193 7.31 24.23 11.34
CA TRP A 193 8.32 23.46 10.65
C TRP A 193 9.60 24.24 10.38
N GLN A 194 10.73 23.57 10.51
CA GLN A 194 12.05 24.06 10.10
C GLN A 194 12.60 23.18 9.00
N SER A 195 13.22 23.79 7.99
CA SER A 195 13.94 23.04 6.96
C SER A 195 15.29 22.58 7.49
N PHE A 196 15.66 21.34 7.23
CA PHE A 196 17.00 20.79 7.51
C PHE A 196 18.12 21.63 6.84
N ARG A 197 17.86 22.18 5.68
CA ARG A 197 18.78 23.04 4.93
C ARG A 197 18.02 24.17 4.24
N PRO A 198 17.72 25.25 4.95
CA PRO A 198 16.88 26.35 4.45
C PRO A 198 17.49 27.06 3.24
N GLU A 199 18.83 27.09 3.14
CA GLU A 199 19.54 27.66 1.99
C GLU A 199 19.31 26.86 0.68
N ARG A 200 18.87 25.62 0.76
CA ARG A 200 18.58 24.78 -0.40
C ARG A 200 17.09 24.67 -0.70
N PHE A 201 16.30 24.40 0.32
CA PHE A 201 14.84 24.36 0.24
C PHE A 201 14.24 25.05 1.46
N SER A 202 13.57 26.17 1.24
CA SER A 202 12.79 26.84 2.28
C SER A 202 11.59 25.98 2.68
N VAL A 203 11.02 26.21 3.87
CA VAL A 203 9.81 25.52 4.35
C VAL A 203 8.67 25.68 3.35
N ASN A 204 8.48 26.88 2.78
CA ASN A 204 7.46 27.13 1.75
C ASN A 204 7.69 26.34 0.45
N SER A 205 8.95 26.14 0.05
CA SER A 205 9.27 25.31 -1.11
C SER A 205 8.94 23.85 -0.85
N LEU A 206 9.25 23.36 0.34
CA LEU A 206 8.93 22.00 0.78
C LEU A 206 7.42 21.78 0.88
N ARG A 207 6.68 22.76 1.43
CA ARG A 207 5.21 22.72 1.48
C ARG A 207 4.59 22.64 0.09
N ARG A 208 5.11 23.40 -0.89
CA ARG A 208 4.62 23.28 -2.28
C ARG A 208 4.85 21.89 -2.87
N ILE A 209 6.00 21.28 -2.62
CA ILE A 209 6.28 19.90 -3.04
C ILE A 209 5.32 18.93 -2.34
N GLN A 210 5.08 19.11 -1.04
CA GLN A 210 4.13 18.30 -0.27
C GLN A 210 2.70 18.41 -0.82
N MET A 211 2.26 19.60 -1.21
CA MET A 211 0.93 19.80 -1.81
C MET A 211 0.80 19.18 -3.21
N GLN A 212 1.89 19.09 -3.98
CA GLN A 212 1.89 18.48 -5.31
C GLN A 212 1.85 16.95 -5.24
N ASP A 213 2.61 16.36 -4.31
CA ASP A 213 2.69 14.93 -4.09
C ASP A 213 2.87 14.65 -2.59
N PRO A 214 1.79 14.67 -1.80
CA PRO A 214 1.86 14.43 -0.36
C PRO A 214 2.51 13.09 -0.02
N ARG A 215 2.15 12.04 -0.76
CA ARG A 215 2.67 10.69 -0.56
C ARG A 215 4.15 10.56 -0.85
N GLY A 216 4.57 11.02 -2.02
CA GLY A 216 5.99 11.04 -2.36
C GLY A 216 6.79 11.91 -1.41
N PHE A 217 6.20 12.99 -0.90
CA PHE A 217 6.83 13.84 0.10
C PHE A 217 7.08 13.09 1.42
N GLU A 218 6.06 12.41 1.98
CA GLU A 218 6.23 11.63 3.22
C GLU A 218 7.28 10.54 3.05
N ALA A 219 7.21 9.76 1.97
CA ALA A 219 8.18 8.71 1.72
C ALA A 219 9.61 9.25 1.53
N LEU A 220 9.79 10.22 0.60
CA LEU A 220 11.10 10.62 0.12
C LEU A 220 11.73 11.74 0.94
N TYR A 221 10.93 12.72 1.39
CA TYR A 221 11.42 13.91 2.10
C TYR A 221 11.35 13.74 3.62
N MET A 222 10.32 13.08 4.11
CA MET A 222 10.17 12.77 5.53
C MET A 222 10.75 11.40 5.92
N GLN A 223 11.12 10.57 4.94
CA GLN A 223 11.65 9.22 5.14
C GLN A 223 10.68 8.33 5.92
N ASP A 224 9.38 8.62 5.79
CA ASP A 224 8.29 7.88 6.39
C ASP A 224 7.41 7.21 5.34
N PRO A 225 7.78 6.03 4.86
CA PRO A 225 6.96 5.30 3.90
C PRO A 225 5.68 4.73 4.51
N ILE A 226 5.57 4.63 5.84
CA ILE A 226 4.34 4.23 6.54
C ILE A 226 3.35 5.38 6.50
N GLY A 227 3.79 6.59 6.84
CA GLY A 227 2.98 7.79 6.69
C GLY A 227 2.53 8.03 5.25
N ALA A 228 3.40 7.74 4.28
CA ALA A 228 3.06 7.78 2.86
C ALA A 228 1.97 6.77 2.47
N MET A 229 1.91 5.62 3.12
CA MET A 229 0.87 4.60 2.88
C MET A 229 -0.47 5.00 3.52
N GLY A 230 -0.45 5.54 4.72
CA GLY A 230 -1.64 6.04 5.40
C GLY A 230 -2.31 7.23 4.71
N TRP A 231 -1.66 7.85 3.72
CA TRP A 231 -2.24 8.93 2.92
C TRP A 231 -3.05 8.44 1.71
N LEU A 232 -2.94 7.17 1.33
CA LEU A 232 -3.78 6.65 0.25
C LEU A 232 -5.21 6.45 0.69
N LEU A 233 -5.39 5.70 1.77
CA LEU A 233 -6.69 5.43 2.38
C LEU A 233 -6.47 5.36 3.88
N ASN A 234 -7.08 6.29 4.64
CA ASN A 234 -6.99 6.28 6.09
C ASN A 234 -8.32 5.79 6.68
N PRO A 235 -8.32 4.70 7.47
CA PRO A 235 -9.54 4.25 8.15
C PRO A 235 -10.19 5.32 9.03
N ASP A 236 -9.41 6.23 9.63
CA ASP A 236 -9.91 7.32 10.49
C ASP A 236 -10.68 8.40 9.70
N ASP A 237 -10.60 8.38 8.38
CA ASP A 237 -11.40 9.25 7.50
C ASP A 237 -12.78 8.65 7.19
N LEU A 238 -13.04 7.39 7.57
CA LEU A 238 -14.37 6.81 7.57
C LEU A 238 -15.14 7.27 8.81
N LEU A 239 -16.20 8.04 8.61
CA LEU A 239 -16.97 8.57 9.71
C LEU A 239 -17.95 7.50 10.24
N PRO A 240 -18.03 7.25 11.56
CA PRO A 240 -18.98 6.30 12.11
C PRO A 240 -20.41 6.83 11.95
N ILE A 241 -21.35 5.93 11.69
CA ILE A 241 -22.79 6.27 11.62
C ILE A 241 -23.65 5.12 12.14
N ARG A 242 -24.77 5.46 12.77
CA ARG A 242 -25.85 4.52 13.06
C ARG A 242 -26.97 4.70 12.03
N LEU A 243 -27.52 3.61 11.59
CA LEU A 243 -28.60 3.67 10.59
C LEU A 243 -29.80 4.45 11.09
N SER A 244 -30.09 4.44 12.42
CA SER A 244 -31.11 5.25 13.06
C SER A 244 -30.97 6.76 12.79
N ASP A 245 -29.73 7.23 12.57
CA ASP A 245 -29.44 8.65 12.43
C ASP A 245 -29.83 9.18 11.04
N ILE A 246 -29.98 8.27 10.08
CA ILE A 246 -30.40 8.57 8.69
C ILE A 246 -31.74 7.95 8.31
N ASP A 247 -32.40 7.24 9.20
CA ASP A 247 -33.71 6.64 8.96
C ASP A 247 -34.85 7.66 9.15
N ASN A 248 -34.95 8.59 8.21
CA ASN A 248 -36.04 9.55 8.15
C ASN A 248 -36.60 9.68 6.72
N GLU A 249 -37.84 10.20 6.57
CA GLU A 249 -38.50 10.26 5.27
C GLU A 249 -37.77 11.12 4.22
N GLU A 250 -37.05 12.15 4.64
CA GLU A 250 -36.26 13.01 3.75
C GLU A 250 -35.04 12.25 3.23
N SER A 251 -34.33 11.58 4.12
CA SER A 251 -33.15 10.74 3.75
C SER A 251 -33.55 9.60 2.82
N LYS A 252 -34.72 8.96 3.05
CA LYS A 252 -35.23 7.86 2.21
C LYS A 252 -35.41 8.26 0.75
N ARG A 253 -35.77 9.50 0.49
CA ARG A 253 -35.97 10.02 -0.88
C ARG A 253 -34.67 10.39 -1.58
N ASP A 254 -33.59 10.63 -0.82
CA ASP A 254 -32.29 11.12 -1.31
C ASP A 254 -31.22 10.02 -1.29
N LEU A 255 -31.59 8.79 -0.94
CA LEU A 255 -30.65 7.68 -0.84
C LEU A 255 -30.94 6.61 -1.91
N GLU A 256 -29.89 6.14 -2.57
CA GLU A 256 -29.92 5.03 -3.54
C GLU A 256 -28.98 3.91 -3.09
N LEU A 257 -29.44 2.67 -3.21
CA LEU A 257 -28.72 1.46 -2.80
C LEU A 257 -27.99 0.85 -3.98
N GLY A 258 -26.75 0.44 -3.77
CA GLY A 258 -26.01 -0.41 -4.70
C GLY A 258 -25.24 -1.49 -3.96
N ILE A 259 -24.99 -2.61 -4.65
CA ILE A 259 -24.20 -3.72 -4.16
C ILE A 259 -23.08 -3.97 -5.15
N ALA A 260 -21.87 -4.22 -4.65
CA ALA A 260 -20.75 -4.71 -5.48
C ALA A 260 -20.25 -6.05 -4.93
N ILE A 261 -19.86 -6.92 -5.87
CA ILE A 261 -19.38 -8.26 -5.60
C ILE A 261 -18.05 -8.45 -6.33
N ASP A 262 -16.99 -8.74 -5.59
CA ASP A 262 -15.71 -9.23 -6.11
C ASP A 262 -15.63 -10.74 -5.83
N PRO A 263 -15.90 -11.61 -6.82
CA PRO A 263 -15.99 -13.04 -6.59
C PRO A 263 -14.62 -13.71 -6.59
N ALA A 264 -14.34 -14.56 -5.58
CA ALA A 264 -13.16 -15.40 -5.59
C ALA A 264 -13.27 -16.51 -6.65
N LEU A 265 -12.20 -16.74 -7.40
CA LEU A 265 -12.13 -17.80 -8.44
C LEU A 265 -11.92 -19.20 -7.89
N SER A 266 -11.54 -19.36 -6.62
CA SER A 266 -11.29 -20.67 -6.01
C SER A 266 -11.64 -20.70 -4.52
N SER A 267 -12.07 -21.86 -4.04
CA SER A 267 -12.42 -22.12 -2.63
C SER A 267 -11.22 -22.49 -1.73
N ASN A 268 -9.98 -22.30 -2.20
CA ASN A 268 -8.80 -22.61 -1.39
C ASN A 268 -8.53 -21.51 -0.36
N ALA A 269 -8.26 -21.87 0.90
CA ALA A 269 -8.01 -20.94 2.00
C ALA A 269 -6.85 -19.94 1.78
N LYS A 270 -5.99 -20.18 0.79
CA LYS A 270 -4.92 -19.25 0.34
C LYS A 270 -5.34 -18.37 -0.83
N SER A 271 -6.58 -18.49 -1.32
CA SER A 271 -7.11 -17.67 -2.41
C SER A 271 -7.71 -16.37 -1.88
N CYS A 272 -8.07 -15.48 -2.81
CA CYS A 272 -8.84 -14.26 -2.54
C CYS A 272 -10.16 -14.58 -1.83
N ASP A 273 -10.65 -13.66 -1.00
CA ASP A 273 -12.01 -13.76 -0.44
C ASP A 273 -13.03 -13.33 -1.48
N THR A 274 -14.21 -13.91 -1.45
CA THR A 274 -15.38 -13.31 -2.11
C THR A 274 -15.82 -12.14 -1.23
N ALA A 275 -15.77 -10.92 -1.77
CA ALA A 275 -16.19 -9.73 -1.07
C ALA A 275 -17.52 -9.20 -1.62
N ILE A 276 -18.46 -8.90 -0.71
CA ILE A 276 -19.74 -8.29 -1.01
C ILE A 276 -19.85 -7.03 -0.17
N ILE A 277 -20.14 -5.91 -0.79
CA ILE A 277 -20.30 -4.64 -0.11
C ILE A 277 -21.62 -3.97 -0.50
N MET A 278 -22.36 -3.50 0.50
CA MET A 278 -23.64 -2.80 0.34
C MET A 278 -23.47 -1.35 0.75
N ILE A 279 -23.79 -0.43 -0.13
CA ILE A 279 -23.58 0.99 0.09
C ILE A 279 -24.84 1.78 -0.31
N TRP A 280 -25.24 2.71 0.55
CA TRP A 280 -26.12 3.81 0.16
C TRP A 280 -25.32 5.02 -0.28
N ARG A 281 -25.83 5.71 -1.26
CA ARG A 281 -25.32 7.00 -1.66
C ARG A 281 -26.39 8.06 -1.52
N ARG A 282 -26.03 9.19 -0.93
CA ARG A 282 -26.88 10.38 -0.95
C ARG A 282 -26.73 11.11 -2.28
N ILE A 283 -27.86 11.29 -2.99
CA ILE A 283 -27.86 11.88 -4.34
C ILE A 283 -27.44 13.34 -4.29
N SER A 284 -27.94 14.10 -3.31
CA SER A 284 -27.70 15.53 -3.18
C SER A 284 -26.25 15.90 -2.81
N THR A 285 -25.59 15.10 -1.97
CA THR A 285 -24.28 15.42 -1.38
C THR A 285 -23.14 14.52 -1.79
N TRP A 286 -23.42 13.42 -2.51
CA TRP A 286 -22.44 12.39 -2.89
C TRP A 286 -21.86 11.60 -1.72
N HIS A 287 -22.36 11.75 -0.51
CA HIS A 287 -21.90 10.96 0.63
C HIS A 287 -22.23 9.48 0.45
N LEU A 288 -21.28 8.64 0.83
CA LEU A 288 -21.37 7.18 0.78
C LEU A 288 -21.61 6.64 2.19
N TYR A 289 -22.48 5.68 2.33
CA TYR A 289 -22.80 5.03 3.60
C TYR A 289 -22.59 3.52 3.42
N ILE A 290 -21.50 2.99 3.92
CA ILE A 290 -21.21 1.56 3.92
C ILE A 290 -22.11 0.91 4.96
N LEU A 291 -23.12 0.17 4.50
CA LEU A 291 -24.16 -0.41 5.34
C LEU A 291 -23.76 -1.76 5.88
N ASP A 292 -23.19 -2.60 5.00
CA ASP A 292 -22.79 -3.95 5.34
C ASP A 292 -21.62 -4.41 4.45
N VAL A 293 -20.83 -5.29 5.00
CA VAL A 293 -19.67 -5.93 4.34
C VAL A 293 -19.69 -7.41 4.68
N CYS A 294 -19.45 -8.24 3.69
CA CYS A 294 -19.21 -9.66 3.85
C CYS A 294 -17.97 -10.04 3.04
N ALA A 295 -17.00 -10.68 3.67
CA ALA A 295 -15.76 -11.09 2.99
C ALA A 295 -15.22 -12.37 3.60
N ASP A 296 -15.31 -13.46 2.84
CA ASP A 296 -14.76 -14.74 3.25
C ASP A 296 -14.56 -15.68 2.03
N THR A 297 -13.93 -16.83 2.27
CA THR A 297 -13.80 -17.88 1.27
C THR A 297 -15.07 -18.69 1.21
N PHE A 298 -16.05 -18.24 0.41
CA PHE A 298 -17.35 -18.92 0.27
C PHE A 298 -17.50 -19.66 -1.05
N PRO A 299 -18.24 -20.79 -1.07
CA PRO A 299 -18.84 -21.24 -2.31
C PRO A 299 -19.83 -20.20 -2.85
N PRO A 300 -20.00 -20.09 -4.18
CA PRO A 300 -20.91 -19.12 -4.80
C PRO A 300 -22.32 -19.10 -4.18
N THR A 301 -22.90 -20.24 -3.92
CA THR A 301 -24.24 -20.40 -3.31
C THR A 301 -24.36 -19.69 -1.97
N ILE A 302 -23.35 -19.79 -1.10
CA ILE A 302 -23.38 -19.15 0.22
C ILE A 302 -23.27 -17.63 0.09
N ALA A 303 -22.39 -17.16 -0.79
CA ALA A 303 -22.24 -15.72 -1.01
C ALA A 303 -23.53 -15.09 -1.58
N ILE A 304 -24.19 -15.77 -2.51
CA ILE A 304 -25.47 -15.36 -3.07
C ILE A 304 -26.56 -15.31 -1.99
N ASN A 305 -26.62 -16.31 -1.12
CA ASN A 305 -27.55 -16.32 0.01
C ASN A 305 -27.27 -15.16 0.98
N TYR A 306 -25.99 -14.87 1.23
CA TYR A 306 -25.60 -13.73 2.08
C TYR A 306 -26.06 -12.39 1.48
N MET A 307 -25.84 -12.20 0.18
CA MET A 307 -26.33 -11.05 -0.54
C MET A 307 -27.84 -10.93 -0.48
N TYR A 308 -28.57 -12.04 -0.65
CA TYR A 308 -30.02 -12.08 -0.52
C TYR A 308 -30.48 -11.64 0.88
N LEU A 309 -29.81 -12.14 1.94
CA LEU A 309 -30.08 -11.72 3.31
C LEU A 309 -29.80 -10.22 3.54
N MET A 310 -28.71 -9.70 2.99
CA MET A 310 -28.39 -8.27 3.07
C MET A 310 -29.50 -7.41 2.45
N ILE A 311 -29.99 -7.82 1.29
CA ILE A 311 -31.02 -7.09 0.55
C ILE A 311 -32.37 -7.12 1.30
N ASN A 312 -32.69 -8.27 1.91
CA ASN A 312 -33.97 -8.46 2.62
C ASN A 312 -33.94 -7.94 4.07
N ARG A 313 -32.83 -7.43 4.57
CA ARG A 313 -32.81 -6.73 5.87
C ARG A 313 -33.74 -5.52 5.81
N ARG A 314 -34.39 -5.22 6.95
CA ARG A 314 -35.36 -4.08 7.05
C ARG A 314 -34.76 -2.78 6.55
N GLU A 315 -33.49 -2.56 6.80
CA GLU A 315 -32.74 -1.36 6.39
C GLU A 315 -32.63 -1.21 4.88
N ALA A 316 -32.54 -2.34 4.16
CA ALA A 316 -32.45 -2.34 2.70
C ALA A 316 -33.84 -2.27 2.01
N MET A 317 -34.93 -2.71 2.67
CA MET A 317 -36.26 -2.78 2.08
C MET A 317 -36.88 -1.41 1.76
N TRP A 318 -36.36 -0.34 2.34
CA TRP A 318 -36.90 1.02 2.20
C TRP A 318 -36.26 1.83 1.07
N PHE A 319 -35.21 1.30 0.43
CA PHE A 319 -34.40 2.07 -0.49
C PHE A 319 -34.45 1.51 -1.91
N HIS A 320 -34.31 2.39 -2.88
CA HIS A 320 -34.21 1.99 -4.28
C HIS A 320 -32.90 1.28 -4.56
N LEU A 321 -32.96 -0.04 -4.76
CA LEU A 321 -31.83 -0.78 -5.28
C LEU A 321 -31.59 -0.34 -6.74
N ARG A 322 -30.42 0.25 -6.96
CA ARG A 322 -30.04 0.82 -8.25
C ARG A 322 -29.29 -0.18 -9.12
N PHE A 323 -28.39 -0.95 -8.51
CA PHE A 323 -27.61 -1.96 -9.19
C PHE A 323 -27.06 -3.02 -8.24
N ILE A 324 -26.78 -4.18 -8.82
CA ILE A 324 -25.90 -5.22 -8.26
C ILE A 324 -24.79 -5.41 -9.29
N ALA A 325 -23.58 -4.98 -8.97
CA ALA A 325 -22.42 -5.12 -9.84
C ALA A 325 -21.60 -6.33 -9.44
N CYS A 326 -21.32 -7.20 -10.41
CA CYS A 326 -20.42 -8.35 -10.21
C CYS A 326 -19.34 -8.29 -11.29
N GLU A 327 -18.08 -8.53 -10.89
CA GLU A 327 -16.97 -8.56 -11.83
C GLU A 327 -17.13 -9.73 -12.81
N ASP A 328 -17.00 -9.44 -14.11
CA ASP A 328 -17.15 -10.41 -15.22
C ASP A 328 -15.88 -11.27 -15.33
N VAL A 329 -15.70 -12.17 -14.38
CA VAL A 329 -14.68 -13.22 -14.39
C VAL A 329 -15.29 -14.51 -14.91
N GLY A 330 -14.49 -15.43 -15.43
CA GLY A 330 -14.94 -16.63 -16.18
C GLY A 330 -15.99 -17.53 -15.50
N GLN A 331 -16.26 -17.38 -14.20
CA GLN A 331 -17.33 -18.05 -13.45
C GLN A 331 -18.59 -17.19 -13.29
N PHE A 332 -18.63 -15.99 -13.80
CA PHE A 332 -19.74 -15.06 -13.68
C PHE A 332 -21.08 -15.69 -14.08
N ASN A 333 -21.12 -16.43 -15.18
CA ASN A 333 -22.36 -17.08 -15.64
C ASN A 333 -22.92 -18.08 -14.66
N ALA A 334 -22.08 -18.85 -13.94
CA ALA A 334 -22.53 -19.79 -12.92
C ALA A 334 -23.15 -19.08 -11.72
N TRP A 335 -22.52 -18.01 -11.26
CA TRP A 335 -23.02 -17.15 -10.19
C TRP A 335 -24.37 -16.53 -10.55
N MET A 336 -24.48 -16.05 -11.77
CA MET A 336 -25.68 -15.37 -12.24
C MET A 336 -26.85 -16.35 -12.39
N VAL A 337 -26.63 -17.55 -12.91
CA VAL A 337 -27.68 -18.57 -13.03
C VAL A 337 -28.21 -18.97 -11.64
N GLU A 338 -27.32 -19.17 -10.67
CA GLU A 338 -27.71 -19.52 -9.32
C GLU A 338 -28.45 -18.40 -8.60
N PHE A 339 -28.00 -17.17 -8.77
CA PHE A 339 -28.69 -15.98 -8.26
C PHE A 339 -30.10 -15.85 -8.83
N TRP A 340 -30.28 -16.07 -10.14
CA TRP A 340 -31.57 -16.06 -10.80
C TRP A 340 -32.50 -17.18 -10.31
N ASN A 341 -31.96 -18.36 -10.07
CA ASN A 341 -32.75 -19.47 -9.55
C ASN A 341 -33.29 -19.13 -8.17
N LEU A 342 -32.46 -18.57 -7.28
CA LEU A 342 -32.88 -18.12 -5.94
C LEU A 342 -33.93 -17.02 -5.98
N LEU A 343 -33.79 -16.04 -6.88
CA LEU A 343 -34.79 -14.97 -7.04
C LEU A 343 -36.12 -15.50 -7.56
N ASN A 344 -36.11 -16.41 -8.52
CA ASN A 344 -37.33 -17.02 -9.06
C ASN A 344 -38.04 -17.92 -8.04
N GLU A 345 -37.29 -18.59 -7.17
CA GLU A 345 -37.84 -19.45 -6.12
C GLU A 345 -38.43 -18.63 -4.96
N SER A 346 -37.99 -17.40 -4.73
CA SER A 346 -38.39 -16.59 -3.57
C SER A 346 -39.77 -15.97 -3.68
N GLN A 347 -40.49 -16.12 -4.79
CA GLN A 347 -41.83 -15.55 -5.07
C GLN A 347 -41.99 -14.04 -4.80
N THR A 348 -40.95 -13.34 -4.37
CA THR A 348 -40.96 -11.89 -4.19
C THR A 348 -40.79 -11.22 -5.54
N ALA A 349 -41.87 -10.96 -6.23
CA ALA A 349 -42.00 -10.61 -7.64
C ALA A 349 -41.45 -9.22 -8.04
N THR A 350 -40.64 -8.57 -7.21
CA THR A 350 -40.20 -7.18 -7.43
C THR A 350 -38.78 -6.99 -7.95
N TRP A 351 -38.04 -8.08 -8.13
CA TRP A 351 -36.65 -8.02 -8.60
C TRP A 351 -36.55 -7.93 -10.11
N ARG A 352 -35.90 -6.88 -10.60
CA ARG A 352 -35.72 -6.63 -12.03
C ARG A 352 -34.35 -7.10 -12.52
N ARG A 353 -34.30 -7.75 -13.69
CA ARG A 353 -33.05 -8.13 -14.38
C ARG A 353 -32.16 -6.92 -14.66
N ASP A 354 -32.75 -5.74 -14.78
CA ASP A 354 -32.08 -4.49 -15.10
C ASP A 354 -31.13 -4.00 -14.01
N TRP A 355 -31.18 -4.56 -12.81
CA TRP A 355 -30.30 -4.21 -11.70
C TRP A 355 -28.94 -4.85 -11.75
N LEU A 356 -28.78 -5.91 -12.54
CA LEU A 356 -27.51 -6.62 -12.67
C LEU A 356 -26.60 -5.92 -13.65
N TYR A 357 -25.46 -5.52 -13.14
CA TYR A 357 -24.42 -4.87 -13.90
C TYR A 357 -23.20 -5.76 -14.04
N HIS A 358 -22.91 -6.16 -15.27
CA HIS A 358 -21.66 -6.86 -15.59
C HIS A 358 -20.51 -5.85 -15.51
N TYR A 359 -19.76 -5.91 -14.44
CA TYR A 359 -18.65 -5.02 -14.27
C TYR A 359 -17.41 -5.53 -14.99
N LYS A 360 -16.89 -4.71 -15.90
CA LYS A 360 -15.57 -4.90 -16.50
C LYS A 360 -14.70 -3.72 -16.14
N PRO A 361 -13.57 -3.94 -15.47
CA PRO A 361 -12.64 -2.85 -15.18
C PRO A 361 -12.27 -2.08 -16.45
N ARG A 362 -12.35 -0.76 -16.41
CA ARG A 362 -12.06 0.07 -17.56
C ARG A 362 -10.57 0.23 -17.78
N GLY A 363 -10.14 0.03 -19.02
CA GLY A 363 -8.84 0.44 -19.51
C GLY A 363 -7.67 -0.44 -19.10
N LYS A 364 -6.46 0.09 -19.35
CA LYS A 364 -5.16 -0.55 -19.05
C LYS A 364 -4.65 -0.25 -17.62
N TRP A 365 -5.50 0.21 -16.73
CA TRP A 365 -5.12 0.51 -15.35
C TRP A 365 -4.85 -0.79 -14.60
N ASN A 366 -3.79 -0.82 -13.83
CA ASN A 366 -3.59 -1.91 -12.90
C ASN A 366 -4.61 -1.81 -11.74
N LYS A 367 -4.82 -2.91 -11.01
CA LYS A 367 -5.79 -2.99 -9.90
C LYS A 367 -5.57 -1.88 -8.87
N LEU A 368 -4.33 -1.58 -8.51
CA LEU A 368 -3.98 -0.60 -7.50
C LEU A 368 -4.32 0.84 -7.92
N ASP A 369 -3.99 1.22 -9.16
CA ASP A 369 -4.31 2.54 -9.68
C ASP A 369 -5.82 2.77 -9.76
N ARG A 370 -6.58 1.74 -10.14
CA ARG A 370 -8.04 1.78 -10.18
C ARG A 370 -8.65 1.99 -8.79
N ILE A 371 -8.19 1.23 -7.81
CA ILE A 371 -8.65 1.36 -6.42
C ILE A 371 -8.33 2.77 -5.89
N THR A 372 -7.10 3.23 -6.06
CA THR A 372 -6.66 4.56 -5.62
C THR A 372 -7.53 5.66 -6.23
N TYR A 373 -7.68 5.67 -7.55
CA TYR A 373 -8.45 6.68 -8.26
C TYR A 373 -9.91 6.77 -7.79
N ASN A 374 -10.51 5.64 -7.47
CA ASN A 374 -11.91 5.60 -7.07
C ASN A 374 -12.10 5.96 -5.58
N LEU A 375 -11.22 5.51 -4.70
CA LEU A 375 -11.44 5.60 -3.25
C LEU A 375 -10.76 6.78 -2.58
N GLU A 376 -9.60 7.21 -3.07
CA GLU A 376 -8.87 8.31 -2.44
C GLU A 376 -9.74 9.57 -2.26
N PRO A 377 -10.46 10.09 -3.28
CA PRO A 377 -11.33 11.24 -3.08
C PRO A 377 -12.48 10.98 -2.10
N ALA A 378 -13.11 9.79 -2.18
CA ALA A 378 -14.29 9.47 -1.37
C ALA A 378 -13.96 9.34 0.12
N ILE A 379 -12.79 8.80 0.45
CA ILE A 379 -12.36 8.58 1.83
C ILE A 379 -11.65 9.82 2.38
N SER A 380 -10.63 10.34 1.69
CA SER A 380 -9.81 11.45 2.19
C SER A 380 -10.59 12.76 2.38
N TRP A 381 -11.68 12.96 1.66
CA TRP A 381 -12.56 14.11 1.86
C TRP A 381 -13.63 13.89 2.94
N LYS A 382 -13.55 12.77 3.69
CA LYS A 382 -14.49 12.40 4.76
C LYS A 382 -15.94 12.36 4.28
N GLN A 383 -16.15 11.85 3.08
CA GLN A 383 -17.48 11.71 2.46
C GLN A 383 -18.02 10.29 2.59
N THR A 384 -17.28 9.40 3.25
CA THR A 384 -17.67 7.99 3.43
C THR A 384 -17.95 7.69 4.90
N TYR A 385 -19.11 7.14 5.16
CA TYR A 385 -19.59 6.76 6.49
C TYR A 385 -19.62 5.24 6.62
N LEU A 386 -19.26 4.75 7.79
CA LEU A 386 -19.22 3.33 8.11
C LEU A 386 -20.24 2.99 9.19
N ASN A 387 -21.18 2.11 8.88
CA ASN A 387 -22.18 1.65 9.84
C ASN A 387 -21.51 0.93 11.04
N GLU A 388 -21.85 1.39 12.26
CA GLU A 388 -21.31 0.82 13.48
C GLU A 388 -21.71 -0.65 13.70
N ASN A 389 -22.86 -1.06 13.15
CA ASN A 389 -23.47 -2.38 13.34
C ASN A 389 -23.00 -3.44 12.31
N ILE A 390 -21.98 -3.15 11.50
CA ILE A 390 -21.36 -4.18 10.66
C ILE A 390 -20.71 -5.24 11.56
N ARG A 391 -20.83 -6.50 11.17
CA ARG A 391 -20.23 -7.63 11.87
C ARG A 391 -18.72 -7.36 12.11
N ALA A 392 -18.27 -7.55 13.35
CA ALA A 392 -16.98 -7.06 13.81
C ALA A 392 -15.77 -7.61 13.01
N ASP A 393 -15.81 -8.87 12.62
CA ASP A 393 -14.76 -9.52 11.83
C ASP A 393 -14.69 -8.95 10.40
N TYR A 394 -15.82 -8.72 9.73
CA TYR A 394 -15.84 -8.11 8.39
C TYR A 394 -15.48 -6.62 8.43
N LYS A 395 -15.91 -5.91 9.47
CA LYS A 395 -15.50 -4.54 9.72
C LYS A 395 -13.98 -4.44 9.89
N THR A 396 -13.40 -5.34 10.67
CA THR A 396 -11.95 -5.43 10.87
C THR A 396 -11.23 -5.73 9.56
N LYS A 397 -11.71 -6.66 8.75
CA LYS A 397 -11.13 -6.95 7.42
C LYS A 397 -11.11 -5.69 6.54
N LEU A 398 -12.23 -4.96 6.45
CA LEU A 398 -12.31 -3.72 5.67
C LEU A 398 -11.29 -2.68 6.17
N LEU A 399 -11.28 -2.40 7.47
CA LEU A 399 -10.39 -1.39 8.07
C LEU A 399 -8.92 -1.76 7.92
N THR A 400 -8.57 -3.04 8.10
CA THR A 400 -7.20 -3.54 7.90
C THR A 400 -6.77 -3.41 6.44
N GLN A 401 -7.61 -3.80 5.49
CA GLN A 401 -7.30 -3.67 4.07
C GLN A 401 -7.14 -2.20 3.65
N ILE A 402 -7.94 -1.29 4.20
CA ILE A 402 -7.78 0.16 3.97
C ILE A 402 -6.46 0.68 4.56
N LEU A 403 -6.15 0.31 5.81
CA LEU A 403 -4.94 0.74 6.51
C LEU A 403 -3.66 0.25 5.81
N GLU A 404 -3.68 -1.00 5.38
CA GLU A 404 -2.53 -1.65 4.75
C GLU A 404 -2.44 -1.41 3.23
N PHE A 405 -3.47 -0.82 2.61
CA PHE A 405 -3.46 -0.55 1.18
C PHE A 405 -2.31 0.40 0.79
N PRO A 406 -1.52 0.12 -0.26
CA PRO A 406 -1.68 -0.91 -1.29
C PRO A 406 -0.95 -2.23 -0.97
N ASN A 407 -0.43 -2.46 0.22
CA ASN A 407 0.41 -3.61 0.56
C ASN A 407 -0.30 -4.68 1.36
N SER A 408 -1.62 -4.57 1.53
CA SER A 408 -2.42 -5.61 2.14
C SER A 408 -2.24 -6.95 1.41
N GLU A 409 -2.14 -8.04 2.14
CA GLU A 409 -2.08 -9.40 1.57
C GLU A 409 -3.32 -9.70 0.73
N LYS A 410 -4.48 -9.22 1.17
CA LYS A 410 -5.75 -9.28 0.46
C LYS A 410 -6.31 -7.86 0.27
N VAL A 411 -6.89 -7.58 -0.87
CA VAL A 411 -7.50 -6.28 -1.21
C VAL A 411 -8.93 -6.41 -1.73
N ASP A 412 -9.56 -7.56 -1.50
CA ASP A 412 -10.83 -7.92 -2.14
C ASP A 412 -11.98 -7.02 -1.68
N VAL A 413 -12.03 -6.66 -0.39
CA VAL A 413 -13.06 -5.74 0.15
C VAL A 413 -12.85 -4.31 -0.36
N VAL A 414 -11.61 -3.85 -0.39
CA VAL A 414 -11.26 -2.52 -0.90
C VAL A 414 -11.51 -2.45 -2.41
N ASP A 415 -11.28 -3.55 -3.13
CA ASP A 415 -11.58 -3.65 -4.55
C ASP A 415 -13.08 -3.62 -4.83
N ALA A 416 -13.89 -4.39 -4.09
CA ALA A 416 -15.35 -4.33 -4.18
C ALA A 416 -15.89 -2.91 -3.90
N LEU A 417 -15.30 -2.20 -2.93
CA LEU A 417 -15.64 -0.80 -2.66
C LEU A 417 -15.30 0.12 -3.85
N ALA A 418 -14.12 -0.05 -4.43
CA ALA A 418 -13.69 0.72 -5.60
C ALA A 418 -14.57 0.43 -6.84
N GLN A 419 -14.91 -0.84 -7.06
CA GLN A 419 -15.83 -1.28 -8.09
C GLN A 419 -17.19 -0.60 -7.93
N TRP A 420 -17.73 -0.56 -6.71
CA TRP A 420 -19.00 0.12 -6.43
C TRP A 420 -18.96 1.59 -6.85
N VAL A 421 -17.90 2.31 -6.45
CA VAL A 421 -17.72 3.74 -6.80
C VAL A 421 -17.58 3.94 -8.30
N GLU A 422 -16.84 3.06 -9.00
CA GLU A 422 -16.65 3.14 -10.44
C GLU A 422 -17.95 2.88 -11.20
N VAL A 423 -18.69 1.85 -10.83
CA VAL A 423 -20.00 1.53 -11.42
C VAL A 423 -20.95 2.71 -11.23
N TRP A 424 -21.01 3.24 -10.03
CA TRP A 424 -21.88 4.37 -9.73
C TRP A 424 -21.61 5.60 -10.60
N ARG A 425 -20.34 5.95 -10.81
CA ARG A 425 -19.95 7.09 -11.65
C ARG A 425 -20.35 6.91 -13.12
N ASN A 426 -20.55 5.68 -13.56
CA ASN A 426 -20.74 5.32 -14.96
C ASN A 426 -22.16 4.87 -15.29
N ILE A 427 -23.02 4.61 -14.31
CA ILE A 427 -24.43 4.30 -14.55
C ILE A 427 -25.13 5.56 -15.04
N PRO A 428 -25.90 5.46 -16.15
CA PRO A 428 -26.70 6.59 -16.65
C PRO A 428 -27.64 7.13 -15.55
N LYS A 429 -27.73 8.44 -15.42
CA LYS A 429 -28.56 9.11 -14.39
C LYS A 429 -30.05 8.83 -14.52
N SER A 430 -30.50 8.35 -15.66
CA SER A 430 -31.87 7.91 -15.91
C SER A 430 -31.87 6.72 -16.87
N PHE A 431 -32.47 5.60 -16.46
CA PHE A 431 -32.89 4.59 -17.42
C PHE A 431 -34.18 5.11 -18.08
N PRO A 432 -34.23 5.20 -19.42
CA PRO A 432 -35.46 5.60 -20.10
C PRO A 432 -36.59 4.58 -19.77
N GLY A 433 -37.69 5.01 -19.14
CA GLY A 433 -38.87 4.21 -18.89
C GLY A 433 -39.08 3.68 -17.47
N GLN A 434 -38.29 4.05 -16.49
CA GLN A 434 -38.54 3.70 -15.09
C GLN A 434 -39.38 4.77 -14.39
N THR A 435 -40.70 4.57 -14.31
CA THR A 435 -41.53 5.09 -13.26
C THR A 435 -41.10 4.43 -11.96
N VAL A 436 -40.71 5.24 -10.99
CA VAL A 436 -40.36 4.80 -9.63
C VAL A 436 -41.67 4.26 -8.98
N GLU A 437 -41.87 2.95 -9.06
CA GLU A 437 -42.90 2.30 -8.24
C GLU A 437 -42.29 1.97 -6.89
N TYR A 438 -42.82 2.59 -5.86
CA TYR A 438 -42.52 2.26 -4.48
C TYR A 438 -42.89 0.78 -4.23
N VAL A 439 -41.94 -0.01 -3.73
CA VAL A 439 -42.25 -1.34 -3.21
C VAL A 439 -43.28 -1.19 -2.09
N GLN A 440 -44.52 -1.59 -2.35
CA GLN A 440 -45.55 -1.62 -1.31
C GLN A 440 -45.15 -2.66 -0.24
N LYS A 441 -45.26 -2.25 1.03
CA LYS A 441 -45.13 -3.13 2.19
C LYS A 441 -45.96 -4.40 2.00
N THR A 442 -45.31 -5.57 2.12
CA THR A 442 -46.00 -6.75 2.61
C THR A 442 -46.29 -6.54 4.11
N GLU A 443 -47.53 -6.66 4.53
CA GLU A 443 -47.91 -6.49 5.92
C GLU A 443 -47.19 -7.50 6.83
N PRO A 444 -46.91 -7.12 8.10
CA PRO A 444 -46.25 -8.05 9.03
C PRO A 444 -47.22 -9.18 9.35
N GLY A 445 -46.99 -10.37 8.80
CA GLY A 445 -47.80 -11.55 9.10
C GLY A 445 -47.75 -12.69 8.06
N GLU A 446 -47.16 -12.50 6.89
CA GLU A 446 -47.02 -13.64 5.97
C GLU A 446 -45.87 -14.59 6.41
N PRO A 447 -46.13 -15.93 6.39
CA PRO A 447 -45.15 -16.89 6.84
C PRO A 447 -43.93 -16.91 5.89
N VAL A 448 -42.76 -16.67 6.47
CA VAL A 448 -41.47 -16.89 5.81
C VAL A 448 -41.40 -18.34 5.35
N SER A 449 -41.10 -18.59 4.09
CA SER A 449 -41.03 -19.98 3.55
C SER A 449 -40.10 -20.85 4.40
N ASN A 450 -40.44 -22.14 4.57
CA ASN A 450 -39.62 -23.10 5.33
C ASN A 450 -38.13 -23.10 4.88
N LYS A 451 -37.88 -22.86 3.59
CA LYS A 451 -36.54 -22.78 3.01
C LYS A 451 -35.71 -21.60 3.54
N TYR A 452 -36.37 -20.48 3.91
CA TYR A 452 -35.72 -19.34 4.53
C TYR A 452 -35.28 -19.62 5.97
N GLN A 453 -36.05 -20.39 6.71
CA GLN A 453 -35.70 -20.85 8.05
C GLN A 453 -34.56 -21.88 8.01
N GLU A 454 -34.57 -22.79 7.06
CA GLU A 454 -33.46 -23.73 6.80
C GLU A 454 -32.16 -23.01 6.41
N LEU A 455 -32.25 -22.00 5.57
CA LEU A 455 -31.09 -21.13 5.19
C LEU A 455 -30.53 -20.37 6.40
N GLN A 456 -31.39 -19.81 7.26
CA GLN A 456 -30.93 -19.16 8.48
C GLN A 456 -30.24 -20.14 9.44
N GLN A 457 -30.78 -21.34 9.59
CA GLN A 457 -30.16 -22.40 10.43
C GLN A 457 -28.84 -22.89 9.85
N THR A 458 -28.74 -23.07 8.53
CA THR A 458 -27.50 -23.46 7.86
C THR A 458 -26.41 -22.38 8.02
N ILE A 459 -26.77 -21.10 7.89
CA ILE A 459 -25.83 -19.98 8.09
C ILE A 459 -25.45 -19.86 9.56
N HIS A 460 -26.35 -20.03 10.52
CA HIS A 460 -26.03 -20.05 11.95
C HIS A 460 -25.15 -21.24 12.35
N GLY A 461 -25.33 -22.39 11.72
CA GLY A 461 -24.52 -23.60 11.95
C GLY A 461 -23.09 -23.53 11.37
N ILE A 462 -22.83 -22.61 10.44
CA ILE A 462 -21.50 -22.37 9.85
C ILE A 462 -20.76 -21.24 10.60
N ILE A 463 -21.47 -20.49 11.46
CA ILE A 463 -20.99 -19.28 12.16
C ILE A 463 -20.63 -19.57 13.63
N ILE A 464 -20.81 -20.81 14.12
CA ILE A 464 -20.26 -21.31 15.36
C ILE A 464 -19.00 -22.14 15.06
#